data_e1acaa83f5c495f01c755d19031cebe4
#
_entry.id   e1acaa83f5c495f01c755d19031cebe4
#
_cell.length_a   1.000
_cell.length_b   1.000
_cell.length_c   1.000
_cell.angle_alpha   90.00
_cell.angle_beta   90.00
_cell.angle_gamma   90.00
#
_symmetry.space_group_name_H-M   'P 1'
#
loop_
_entity.id
_entity.type
_entity.pdbx_description
1 polymer ?
#
loop_
_entity_poly.entity_id
_entity_poly.type
_entity_poly.pdbx_seq_one_letter_code
_entity_poly.pdbx_strand_id
1 'polypeptide(L)'
;MQPIYIYMLQWGQDSFACLSMTHRTMSSDLAFSKQHTFEVSIDHDKELTTSLDVNKVPPEDAPAPYDLANDPHRGLRMRHVQLLSISGAVGSGLFVSIGSPLTAAGPLGLLIGIIIWSTVIFGASNCLIEMTTLLPLDGGFITFAGRYVDKAFGNALGWNFLLCQASLVCFELTAFNVMIEYWTLTLHPAVAITVGLVLFALLQLYSVRWFGEVEFWISITKILLQFGLVMYTFIAMCGGNPQHDKFGFRYWKNPGPLAGETGALKLKGIWDAVLWSCFALGGPDWISLIGGEVRNPRRVLPKAFNSTVYRIILFFVLGGFCVGINAPSNDPALLGAIAAGAPGAAKSPYIISMNRLGTPFLPDLVNALVLVSIFSTGNAAVFCSSRGLYSLALKGGAPSVFKRLNKQGVPYVAVLAILAFGCLAYLSLGSGTVVVLNWFLSLVGAANLVTWTSIAFTYMRFRAGLKSQGLLNNDFLPVRAYLQPLSSWWVICWAPIAFVCSGYALMVPGSWEGDTFVFTYGAIFIFAGFLILFKCIEVFYKKKKLSLFIPAKDIDVHTDLEHIAAITAASEAQRASHERTKAQKVSDFLF
;
A
#
# COMPACT_ATOMS: atom_id res chain seq x y z
N MET A 1 -9.50 28.55 -9.54
CA MET A 1 -10.40 27.96 -8.55
C MET A 1 -11.85 27.73 -9.03
N GLN A 2 -12.24 28.27 -10.19
CA GLN A 2 -13.60 28.05 -10.75
C GLN A 2 -13.87 26.72 -11.48
N PRO A 3 -12.92 25.98 -12.04
CA PRO A 3 -13.28 24.74 -12.76
C PRO A 3 -13.58 23.53 -11.87
N ILE A 4 -13.16 23.53 -10.61
CA ILE A 4 -13.40 22.37 -9.69
C ILE A 4 -14.83 22.37 -9.14
N TYR A 5 -15.44 23.54 -9.01
CA TYR A 5 -16.79 23.69 -8.45
C TYR A 5 -17.90 23.24 -9.42
N ILE A 6 -17.67 23.39 -10.72
CA ILE A 6 -18.63 23.00 -11.78
C ILE A 6 -18.68 21.47 -11.93
N TYR A 7 -17.56 20.77 -11.74
CA TYR A 7 -17.53 19.30 -11.82
C TYR A 7 -18.17 18.60 -10.61
N MET A 8 -18.13 19.21 -9.42
CA MET A 8 -18.83 18.66 -8.25
C MET A 8 -20.35 18.82 -8.34
N LEU A 9 -20.85 19.85 -9.01
CA LEU A 9 -22.30 20.07 -9.20
C LEU A 9 -22.89 19.18 -10.30
N GLN A 10 -22.12 18.82 -11.32
CA GLN A 10 -22.58 17.91 -12.37
C GLN A 10 -22.69 16.45 -11.88
N TRP A 11 -21.85 16.05 -10.93
CA TRP A 11 -21.90 14.70 -10.31
C TRP A 11 -23.11 14.52 -9.36
N GLY A 12 -23.59 15.59 -8.78
CA GLY A 12 -24.79 15.60 -7.91
C GLY A 12 -26.11 15.49 -8.69
N GLN A 13 -26.15 15.93 -9.95
CA GLN A 13 -27.38 15.91 -10.76
C GLN A 13 -27.63 14.57 -11.45
N ASP A 14 -26.57 13.85 -11.86
CA ASP A 14 -26.74 12.52 -12.49
C ASP A 14 -27.13 11.41 -11.49
N SER A 15 -26.88 11.61 -10.20
CA SER A 15 -27.29 10.66 -9.14
C SER A 15 -28.78 10.81 -8.75
N PHE A 16 -29.39 11.95 -9.00
CA PHE A 16 -30.82 12.19 -8.69
C PHE A 16 -31.78 11.87 -9.85
N ALA A 17 -31.27 11.81 -11.08
CA ALA A 17 -32.10 11.47 -12.24
C ALA A 17 -32.42 9.95 -12.35
N CYS A 18 -31.76 9.09 -11.58
CA CYS A 18 -32.00 7.64 -11.60
C CYS A 18 -33.06 7.15 -10.61
N LEU A 19 -33.69 8.06 -9.83
CA LEU A 19 -34.67 7.71 -8.78
C LEU A 19 -36.13 8.06 -9.11
N SER A 20 -36.42 8.60 -10.29
CA SER A 20 -37.78 9.05 -10.63
C SER A 20 -38.45 8.37 -11.83
N MET A 21 -37.92 7.25 -12.33
CA MET A 21 -38.58 6.48 -13.42
C MET A 21 -38.78 5.00 -13.05
N THR A 22 -39.76 4.77 -12.18
CA THR A 22 -40.48 3.49 -12.11
C THR A 22 -41.95 3.80 -12.15
N HIS A 23 -42.56 3.73 -13.32
CA HIS A 23 -43.87 3.24 -13.67
C HIS A 23 -44.23 3.66 -15.10
N ARG A 24 -44.12 2.76 -16.04
CA ARG A 24 -45.10 2.48 -17.11
C ARG A 24 -44.64 1.32 -18.00
N THR A 25 -45.39 0.27 -17.88
CA THR A 25 -45.92 -0.69 -18.86
C THR A 25 -45.20 -0.94 -20.19
N MET A 26 -44.80 -2.22 -20.32
CA MET A 26 -44.88 -3.10 -21.49
C MET A 26 -45.15 -2.49 -22.87
N SER A 27 -44.24 -2.70 -23.79
CA SER A 27 -44.53 -3.44 -25.04
C SER A 27 -43.21 -3.77 -25.75
N SER A 28 -43.18 -5.00 -26.27
CA SER A 28 -42.30 -5.64 -27.21
C SER A 28 -41.54 -4.71 -28.18
N ASP A 29 -40.31 -5.09 -28.41
CA ASP A 29 -39.64 -5.27 -29.69
C ASP A 29 -38.20 -4.73 -29.74
N LEU A 30 -37.31 -5.69 -29.87
CA LEU A 30 -36.15 -5.74 -30.78
C LEU A 30 -35.33 -4.45 -31.04
N ALA A 31 -34.09 -4.51 -30.61
CA ALA A 31 -32.97 -4.32 -31.54
C ALA A 31 -31.66 -4.18 -30.78
N PHE A 32 -30.81 -5.16 -30.87
CA PHE A 32 -29.53 -5.17 -31.54
C PHE A 32 -28.46 -4.21 -31.01
N SER A 33 -27.56 -4.78 -30.23
CA SER A 33 -26.24 -5.16 -30.74
C SER A 33 -25.45 -4.05 -31.41
N LYS A 34 -24.51 -3.46 -30.72
CA LYS A 34 -23.29 -2.95 -31.37
C LYS A 34 -22.15 -3.94 -31.10
N GLN A 35 -21.85 -4.70 -32.16
CA GLN A 35 -20.63 -5.49 -32.30
C GLN A 35 -19.42 -4.54 -32.37
N HIS A 36 -18.43 -4.76 -31.53
CA HIS A 36 -17.12 -4.20 -31.72
C HIS A 36 -16.22 -5.28 -32.32
N THR A 37 -15.91 -5.14 -33.58
CA THR A 37 -14.88 -5.89 -34.31
C THR A 37 -13.52 -5.31 -34.00
N PHE A 38 -12.58 -6.16 -33.56
CA PHE A 38 -11.16 -5.84 -33.50
C PHE A 38 -10.50 -6.33 -34.80
N GLU A 39 -10.02 -5.42 -35.63
CA GLU A 39 -9.13 -5.72 -36.74
C GLU A 39 -7.68 -5.51 -36.28
N VAL A 40 -6.87 -6.54 -36.36
CA VAL A 40 -5.41 -6.45 -36.23
C VAL A 40 -4.83 -6.58 -37.65
N SER A 41 -4.35 -5.47 -38.23
CA SER A 41 -3.61 -5.49 -39.48
C SER A 41 -2.12 -5.59 -39.20
N ILE A 42 -1.51 -6.70 -39.60
CA ILE A 42 -0.05 -6.84 -39.73
C ILE A 42 0.26 -6.81 -41.20
N ASP A 43 0.86 -5.70 -41.65
CA ASP A 43 1.31 -5.54 -43.00
C ASP A 43 2.76 -6.04 -43.13
N HIS A 44 2.93 -7.24 -43.65
CA HIS A 44 4.14 -7.73 -44.27
C HIS A 44 3.71 -8.49 -45.52
N ASP A 45 3.95 -7.88 -46.69
CA ASP A 45 3.88 -8.40 -48.05
C ASP A 45 3.49 -9.88 -48.21
N LYS A 46 2.27 -10.20 -47.86
CA LYS A 46 1.36 -11.23 -48.38
C LYS A 46 0.09 -11.22 -47.55
N GLU A 47 -1.00 -10.90 -48.21
CA GLU A 47 -2.35 -10.93 -47.66
C GLU A 47 -2.63 -12.17 -46.82
N LEU A 48 -2.83 -11.97 -45.51
CA LEU A 48 -3.61 -12.89 -44.68
C LEU A 48 -4.48 -12.05 -43.75
N THR A 49 -5.61 -11.58 -44.28
CA THR A 49 -6.72 -11.05 -43.52
C THR A 49 -7.39 -12.21 -42.80
N THR A 50 -7.05 -12.42 -41.53
CA THR A 50 -7.85 -13.27 -40.63
C THR A 50 -8.66 -12.37 -39.70
N SER A 51 -9.89 -12.07 -40.14
CA SER A 51 -10.94 -11.61 -39.25
C SER A 51 -11.30 -12.77 -38.32
N LEU A 52 -10.89 -12.72 -37.04
CA LEU A 52 -11.38 -13.64 -36.01
C LEU A 52 -12.84 -13.29 -35.71
N ASP A 53 -13.75 -13.90 -36.44
CA ASP A 53 -15.18 -13.89 -36.16
C ASP A 53 -15.41 -14.77 -34.94
N VAL A 54 -15.59 -14.17 -33.77
CA VAL A 54 -15.80 -14.88 -32.47
C VAL A 54 -16.97 -15.87 -32.53
N ASN A 55 -17.84 -15.76 -33.54
CA ASN A 55 -18.97 -16.67 -33.77
C ASN A 55 -18.67 -17.86 -34.70
N LYS A 56 -17.44 -18.01 -35.19
CA LYS A 56 -17.03 -19.09 -36.13
C LYS A 56 -15.95 -20.04 -35.62
N VAL A 57 -15.68 -20.04 -34.31
CA VAL A 57 -14.87 -21.11 -33.72
C VAL A 57 -15.76 -22.35 -33.64
N PRO A 58 -15.38 -23.46 -34.32
CA PRO A 58 -16.13 -24.69 -34.19
C PRO A 58 -16.19 -25.13 -32.72
N PRO A 59 -17.30 -25.72 -32.26
CA PRO A 59 -17.46 -26.07 -30.82
C PRO A 59 -16.43 -27.10 -30.30
N GLU A 60 -15.66 -27.74 -31.15
CA GLU A 60 -14.66 -28.74 -30.77
C GLU A 60 -13.28 -28.17 -30.40
N ASP A 61 -12.93 -26.93 -30.80
CA ASP A 61 -11.64 -26.32 -30.52
C ASP A 61 -11.70 -25.15 -29.51
N ALA A 62 -12.84 -24.89 -28.90
CA ALA A 62 -12.94 -23.90 -27.83
C ALA A 62 -12.11 -24.39 -26.63
N PRO A 63 -11.14 -23.62 -26.13
CA PRO A 63 -10.41 -23.99 -24.92
C PRO A 63 -11.41 -24.27 -23.80
N ALA A 64 -11.23 -25.39 -23.10
CA ALA A 64 -12.11 -25.82 -22.02
C ALA A 64 -12.39 -24.62 -21.10
N PRO A 65 -13.65 -24.41 -20.67
CA PRO A 65 -13.99 -23.25 -19.86
C PRO A 65 -13.10 -23.22 -18.61
N TYR A 66 -12.43 -22.09 -18.38
CA TYR A 66 -11.52 -21.92 -17.25
C TYR A 66 -12.29 -22.10 -15.94
N ASP A 67 -11.93 -23.11 -15.16
CA ASP A 67 -12.60 -23.44 -13.91
C ASP A 67 -12.11 -22.54 -12.76
N LEU A 68 -12.79 -21.41 -12.58
CA LEU A 68 -12.53 -20.46 -11.50
C LEU A 68 -12.83 -21.05 -10.10
N ALA A 69 -13.66 -22.08 -10.00
CA ALA A 69 -14.07 -22.64 -8.71
C ALA A 69 -12.95 -23.50 -8.09
N ASN A 70 -12.15 -24.13 -8.94
CA ASN A 70 -11.08 -25.03 -8.56
C ASN A 70 -9.67 -24.45 -8.77
N ASP A 71 -9.53 -23.15 -9.09
CA ASP A 71 -8.23 -22.51 -9.14
C ASP A 71 -7.72 -22.23 -7.70
N PRO A 72 -6.76 -23.01 -7.19
CA PRO A 72 -6.25 -22.86 -5.83
C PRO A 72 -5.49 -21.55 -5.62
N HIS A 73 -5.05 -20.88 -6.70
CA HIS A 73 -4.26 -19.65 -6.66
C HIS A 73 -5.14 -18.39 -6.55
N ARG A 74 -6.41 -18.43 -7.00
CA ARG A 74 -7.31 -17.26 -7.01
C ARG A 74 -8.36 -17.31 -5.91
N GLY A 75 -7.92 -17.17 -4.65
CA GLY A 75 -8.77 -17.27 -3.45
C GLY A 75 -9.37 -15.93 -2.97
N LEU A 76 -8.77 -14.78 -3.32
CA LEU A 76 -9.12 -13.48 -2.74
C LEU A 76 -10.35 -12.86 -3.41
N ARG A 77 -11.34 -12.51 -2.58
CA ARG A 77 -12.55 -11.76 -2.98
C ARG A 77 -12.28 -10.26 -2.85
N MET A 78 -13.13 -9.43 -3.45
CA MET A 78 -13.06 -7.97 -3.42
C MET A 78 -12.89 -7.39 -2.01
N ARG A 79 -13.69 -7.86 -1.03
CA ARG A 79 -13.60 -7.45 0.37
C ARG A 79 -12.21 -7.70 0.98
N HIS A 80 -11.58 -8.84 0.65
CA HIS A 80 -10.24 -9.17 1.16
C HIS A 80 -9.18 -8.24 0.57
N VAL A 81 -9.26 -7.93 -0.74
CA VAL A 81 -8.30 -7.03 -1.41
C VAL A 81 -8.37 -5.61 -0.85
N GLN A 82 -9.57 -5.09 -0.67
CA GLN A 82 -9.76 -3.73 -0.15
C GLN A 82 -9.32 -3.61 1.31
N LEU A 83 -9.66 -4.57 2.15
CA LEU A 83 -9.30 -4.53 3.56
C LEU A 83 -7.82 -4.85 3.79
N LEU A 84 -7.21 -5.73 3.01
CA LEU A 84 -5.77 -5.98 3.08
C LEU A 84 -4.98 -4.69 2.77
N SER A 85 -5.46 -3.90 1.82
CA SER A 85 -4.81 -2.62 1.50
C SER A 85 -4.99 -1.53 2.57
N ILE A 86 -6.04 -1.61 3.41
CA ILE A 86 -6.19 -0.79 4.62
C ILE A 86 -5.27 -1.32 5.72
N SER A 87 -5.26 -2.62 5.90
CA SER A 87 -4.49 -3.31 6.92
C SER A 87 -3.00 -2.98 6.85
N GLY A 88 -2.43 -3.00 5.64
CA GLY A 88 -1.03 -2.70 5.43
C GLY A 88 -0.66 -1.22 5.53
N ALA A 89 -1.63 -0.33 5.26
CA ALA A 89 -1.37 1.12 5.29
C ALA A 89 -1.58 1.74 6.67
N VAL A 90 -2.43 1.14 7.53
CA VAL A 90 -2.83 1.71 8.82
C VAL A 90 -2.26 0.87 9.96
N GLY A 91 -1.15 1.31 10.52
CA GLY A 91 -0.42 0.67 11.61
C GLY A 91 0.02 1.67 12.69
N SER A 92 1.11 1.35 13.35
CA SER A 92 1.75 2.19 14.38
C SER A 92 2.13 3.58 13.88
N GLY A 93 2.40 3.74 12.59
CA GLY A 93 2.72 5.02 11.96
C GLY A 93 1.66 6.09 12.27
N LEU A 94 0.40 5.79 12.01
CA LEU A 94 -0.69 6.76 12.15
C LEU A 94 -1.07 7.05 13.60
N PHE A 95 -1.05 6.05 14.49
CA PHE A 95 -1.59 6.21 15.85
C PHE A 95 -0.55 6.57 16.90
N VAL A 96 0.70 6.20 16.66
CA VAL A 96 1.79 6.35 17.65
C VAL A 96 2.84 7.35 17.17
N SER A 97 3.45 7.10 16.01
CA SER A 97 4.59 7.91 15.55
C SER A 97 4.20 9.29 15.02
N ILE A 98 2.90 9.57 14.80
CA ILE A 98 2.40 10.89 14.33
C ILE A 98 2.68 12.03 15.31
N GLY A 99 2.97 11.72 16.58
CA GLY A 99 3.35 12.71 17.59
C GLY A 99 4.65 13.45 17.25
N SER A 100 5.67 12.75 16.72
CA SER A 100 6.95 13.35 16.36
C SER A 100 6.83 14.42 15.27
N PRO A 101 6.21 14.19 14.10
CA PRO A 101 6.02 15.24 13.12
C PRO A 101 5.07 16.35 13.59
N LEU A 102 4.11 16.09 14.49
CA LEU A 102 3.30 17.15 15.09
C LEU A 102 4.16 18.12 15.89
N THR A 103 5.09 17.64 16.72
CA THR A 103 5.97 18.50 17.52
C THR A 103 6.98 19.25 16.67
N ALA A 104 7.49 18.63 15.60
CA ALA A 104 8.47 19.23 14.70
C ALA A 104 7.86 20.27 13.75
N ALA A 105 6.67 20.02 13.22
CA ALA A 105 6.06 20.81 12.14
C ALA A 105 4.92 21.73 12.60
N GLY A 106 4.27 21.41 13.71
CA GLY A 106 2.99 21.98 14.10
C GLY A 106 1.80 21.39 13.31
N PRO A 107 0.56 21.71 13.69
CA PRO A 107 -0.63 21.10 13.10
C PRO A 107 -0.77 21.36 11.59
N LEU A 108 -0.49 22.55 11.11
CA LEU A 108 -0.55 22.88 9.68
C LEU A 108 0.62 22.25 8.92
N GLY A 109 1.83 22.27 9.49
CA GLY A 109 3.01 21.68 8.87
C GLY A 109 2.86 20.16 8.69
N LEU A 110 2.29 19.47 9.69
CA LEU A 110 1.93 18.05 9.61
C LEU A 110 0.95 17.78 8.45
N LEU A 111 -0.11 18.58 8.33
CA LEU A 111 -1.09 18.43 7.25
C LEU A 111 -0.47 18.68 5.87
N ILE A 112 0.36 19.70 5.73
CA ILE A 112 1.07 20.00 4.47
C ILE A 112 1.94 18.80 4.09
N GLY A 113 2.71 18.24 5.03
CA GLY A 113 3.54 17.05 4.78
C GLY A 113 2.73 15.85 4.30
N ILE A 114 1.63 15.54 4.99
CA ILE A 114 0.69 14.47 4.61
C ILE A 114 0.10 14.71 3.21
N ILE A 115 -0.37 15.92 2.91
CA ILE A 115 -0.99 16.23 1.61
C ILE A 115 0.02 16.12 0.48
N ILE A 116 1.23 16.68 0.63
CA ILE A 116 2.28 16.57 -0.38
C ILE A 116 2.55 15.10 -0.69
N TRP A 117 2.80 14.30 0.35
CA TRP A 117 3.13 12.89 0.13
C TRP A 117 1.95 12.07 -0.41
N SER A 118 0.72 12.41 -0.01
CA SER A 118 -0.49 11.81 -0.56
C SER A 118 -0.60 11.95 -2.08
N THR A 119 -0.13 13.07 -2.64
CA THR A 119 -0.09 13.26 -4.11
C THR A 119 0.92 12.33 -4.79
N VAL A 120 2.03 12.02 -4.10
CA VAL A 120 3.04 11.06 -4.59
C VAL A 120 2.49 9.65 -4.60
N ILE A 121 1.84 9.22 -3.50
CA ILE A 121 1.19 7.91 -3.40
C ILE A 121 0.06 7.77 -4.42
N PHE A 122 -0.73 8.82 -4.65
CA PHE A 122 -1.73 8.84 -5.72
C PHE A 122 -1.10 8.67 -7.10
N GLY A 123 0.04 9.32 -7.36
CA GLY A 123 0.81 9.14 -8.60
C GLY A 123 1.31 7.71 -8.78
N ALA A 124 1.84 7.08 -7.73
CA ALA A 124 2.26 5.68 -7.74
C ALA A 124 1.07 4.72 -7.97
N SER A 125 -0.09 4.99 -7.34
CA SER A 125 -1.34 4.26 -7.58
C SER A 125 -1.78 4.33 -9.04
N ASN A 126 -1.69 5.51 -9.66
CA ASN A 126 -2.00 5.71 -11.07
C ASN A 126 -1.05 4.96 -12.02
N CYS A 127 0.21 4.79 -11.65
CA CYS A 127 1.14 3.95 -12.41
C CYS A 127 0.75 2.47 -12.34
N LEU A 128 0.39 2.02 -11.15
CA LEU A 128 0.10 0.61 -10.90
C LEU A 128 -1.26 0.18 -11.48
N ILE A 129 -2.29 1.02 -11.42
CA ILE A 129 -3.63 0.65 -11.88
C ILE A 129 -3.64 0.25 -13.35
N GLU A 130 -2.97 0.98 -14.25
CA GLU A 130 -2.91 0.64 -15.68
C GLU A 130 -2.20 -0.69 -15.92
N MET A 131 -1.01 -0.88 -15.33
CA MET A 131 -0.24 -2.11 -15.50
C MET A 131 -0.95 -3.33 -14.89
N THR A 132 -1.47 -3.18 -13.66
CA THR A 132 -2.06 -4.32 -12.92
C THR A 132 -3.44 -4.71 -13.47
N THR A 133 -4.22 -3.77 -14.02
CA THR A 133 -5.52 -4.09 -14.64
C THR A 133 -5.36 -4.71 -16.03
N LEU A 134 -4.33 -4.33 -16.78
CA LEU A 134 -4.00 -4.96 -18.05
C LEU A 134 -3.54 -6.41 -17.82
N LEU A 135 -2.57 -6.60 -16.93
CA LEU A 135 -1.91 -7.88 -16.66
C LEU A 135 -1.89 -8.15 -15.14
N PRO A 136 -2.96 -8.72 -14.56
CA PRO A 136 -3.01 -9.11 -13.15
C PRO A 136 -2.16 -10.37 -12.89
N LEU A 137 -0.85 -10.18 -12.75
CA LEU A 137 0.15 -11.23 -12.59
C LEU A 137 0.61 -11.37 -11.14
N ASP A 138 1.06 -12.57 -10.78
CA ASP A 138 1.69 -12.84 -9.49
C ASP A 138 2.97 -12.01 -9.32
N GLY A 139 3.12 -11.41 -8.13
CA GLY A 139 4.24 -10.52 -7.82
C GLY A 139 4.12 -9.12 -8.43
N GLY A 140 3.00 -8.79 -9.10
CA GLY A 140 2.61 -7.46 -9.54
C GLY A 140 3.75 -6.60 -10.07
N PHE A 141 4.04 -5.47 -9.39
CA PHE A 141 5.03 -4.49 -9.82
C PHE A 141 6.46 -5.06 -9.94
N ILE A 142 6.83 -6.10 -9.18
CA ILE A 142 8.11 -6.81 -9.31
C ILE A 142 8.18 -7.53 -10.67
N THR A 143 7.07 -8.13 -11.08
CA THR A 143 6.93 -8.80 -12.38
C THR A 143 7.01 -7.80 -13.51
N PHE A 144 6.31 -6.66 -13.39
CA PHE A 144 6.33 -5.60 -14.39
C PHE A 144 7.73 -5.00 -14.55
N ALA A 145 8.45 -4.80 -13.45
CA ALA A 145 9.83 -4.32 -13.48
C ALA A 145 10.73 -5.28 -14.27
N GLY A 146 10.58 -6.59 -14.05
CA GLY A 146 11.33 -7.60 -14.80
C GLY A 146 10.94 -7.72 -16.27
N ARG A 147 9.68 -7.42 -16.63
CA ARG A 147 9.13 -7.53 -17.99
C ARG A 147 9.37 -6.26 -18.82
N TYR A 148 9.25 -5.06 -18.23
CA TYR A 148 9.28 -3.80 -18.96
C TYR A 148 10.62 -3.06 -18.86
N VAL A 149 11.39 -3.29 -17.81
CA VAL A 149 12.71 -2.68 -17.62
C VAL A 149 13.82 -3.67 -17.94
N ASP A 150 14.00 -4.66 -17.07
CA ASP A 150 14.98 -5.72 -17.20
C ASP A 150 14.81 -6.76 -16.09
N LYS A 151 15.17 -8.01 -16.36
CA LYS A 151 15.05 -9.12 -15.39
C LYS A 151 15.88 -8.92 -14.14
N ALA A 152 17.12 -8.39 -14.27
CA ALA A 152 17.97 -8.08 -13.13
C ALA A 152 17.39 -6.97 -12.27
N PHE A 153 16.80 -5.93 -12.90
CA PHE A 153 16.12 -4.84 -12.21
C PHE A 153 14.89 -5.34 -11.43
N GLY A 154 14.05 -6.18 -12.04
CA GLY A 154 12.91 -6.79 -11.34
C GLY A 154 13.32 -7.63 -10.15
N ASN A 155 14.40 -8.42 -10.26
CA ASN A 155 14.92 -9.21 -9.15
C ASN A 155 15.47 -8.32 -8.02
N ALA A 156 16.23 -7.26 -8.35
CA ALA A 156 16.73 -6.32 -7.35
C ALA A 156 15.58 -5.60 -6.63
N LEU A 157 14.53 -5.19 -7.36
CA LEU A 157 13.34 -4.59 -6.78
C LEU A 157 12.60 -5.57 -5.85
N GLY A 158 12.53 -6.85 -6.23
CA GLY A 158 11.94 -7.89 -5.38
C GLY A 158 12.68 -8.06 -4.06
N TRP A 159 14.01 -8.05 -4.07
CA TRP A 159 14.82 -8.11 -2.84
C TRP A 159 14.71 -6.84 -2.00
N ASN A 160 14.65 -5.65 -2.64
CA ASN A 160 14.40 -4.39 -1.91
C ASN A 160 13.03 -4.41 -1.23
N PHE A 161 11.98 -4.86 -1.92
CA PHE A 161 10.66 -5.00 -1.34
C PHE A 161 10.64 -6.02 -0.19
N LEU A 162 11.34 -7.14 -0.34
CA LEU A 162 11.50 -8.13 0.73
C LEU A 162 12.14 -7.51 1.97
N LEU A 163 13.24 -6.76 1.79
CA LEU A 163 13.91 -6.03 2.86
C LEU A 163 12.95 -5.05 3.55
N CYS A 164 12.20 -4.28 2.77
CA CYS A 164 11.20 -3.34 3.27
C CYS A 164 10.17 -4.02 4.16
N GLN A 165 9.52 -5.06 3.66
CA GLN A 165 8.43 -5.74 4.36
C GLN A 165 8.94 -6.56 5.57
N ALA A 166 10.10 -7.20 5.46
CA ALA A 166 10.70 -7.91 6.58
C ALA A 166 11.13 -6.95 7.70
N SER A 167 11.66 -5.77 7.35
CA SER A 167 11.97 -4.71 8.33
C SER A 167 10.70 -4.14 8.96
N LEU A 168 9.60 -4.04 8.21
CA LEU A 168 8.30 -3.65 8.75
C LEU A 168 7.78 -4.67 9.77
N VAL A 169 7.99 -5.99 9.54
CA VAL A 169 7.66 -7.01 10.55
C VAL A 169 8.43 -6.77 11.85
N CYS A 170 9.74 -6.49 11.77
CA CYS A 170 10.55 -6.18 12.96
C CYS A 170 10.07 -4.91 13.65
N PHE A 171 9.75 -3.87 12.89
CA PHE A 171 9.22 -2.61 13.40
C PHE A 171 7.90 -2.82 14.16
N GLU A 172 6.93 -3.52 13.57
CA GLU A 172 5.63 -3.76 14.19
C GLU A 172 5.74 -4.70 15.40
N LEU A 173 6.64 -5.69 15.41
CA LEU A 173 6.90 -6.51 16.60
C LEU A 173 7.50 -5.70 17.75
N THR A 174 8.42 -4.78 17.44
CA THR A 174 8.99 -3.87 18.43
C THR A 174 7.93 -2.90 18.94
N ALA A 175 7.09 -2.36 18.05
CA ALA A 175 5.97 -1.50 18.40
C ALA A 175 4.90 -2.24 19.23
N PHE A 176 4.66 -3.52 18.95
CA PHE A 176 3.75 -4.37 19.72
C PHE A 176 4.20 -4.49 21.19
N ASN A 177 5.50 -4.71 21.43
CA ASN A 177 6.05 -4.70 22.78
C ASN A 177 5.84 -3.34 23.46
N VAL A 178 6.17 -2.25 22.76
CA VAL A 178 6.04 -0.88 23.26
C VAL A 178 4.60 -0.54 23.69
N MET A 179 3.58 -1.09 23.01
CA MET A 179 2.18 -0.88 23.39
C MET A 179 1.77 -1.67 24.63
N ILE A 180 2.36 -2.85 24.87
CA ILE A 180 2.12 -3.64 26.09
C ILE A 180 2.74 -2.98 27.31
N GLU A 181 3.90 -2.32 27.16
CA GLU A 181 4.57 -1.57 28.22
C GLU A 181 3.71 -0.44 28.81
N TYR A 182 2.64 -0.01 28.11
CA TYR A 182 1.67 0.96 28.64
C TYR A 182 0.93 0.42 29.89
N TRP A 183 0.62 -0.86 29.91
CA TRP A 183 -0.09 -1.47 31.05
C TRP A 183 0.85 -2.08 32.08
N THR A 184 2.01 -2.61 31.65
CA THR A 184 2.95 -3.28 32.52
C THR A 184 4.38 -3.16 32.04
N LEU A 185 5.23 -2.65 32.91
CA LEU A 185 6.68 -2.57 32.69
C LEU A 185 7.43 -3.83 33.18
N THR A 186 6.71 -4.76 33.83
CA THR A 186 7.33 -5.97 34.39
C THR A 186 7.48 -7.09 33.37
N LEU A 187 6.74 -7.02 32.25
CA LEU A 187 6.83 -8.02 31.19
C LEU A 187 8.14 -7.83 30.41
N HIS A 188 8.95 -8.89 30.37
CA HIS A 188 10.20 -8.84 29.60
C HIS A 188 9.90 -8.70 28.11
N PRO A 189 10.53 -7.77 27.35
CA PRO A 189 10.24 -7.51 25.93
C PRO A 189 10.30 -8.75 25.05
N ALA A 190 11.20 -9.69 25.36
CA ALA A 190 11.31 -10.97 24.64
C ALA A 190 10.00 -11.76 24.62
N VAL A 191 9.21 -11.71 25.71
CA VAL A 191 7.94 -12.46 25.81
C VAL A 191 6.93 -11.89 24.80
N ALA A 192 6.77 -10.57 24.76
CA ALA A 192 5.86 -9.90 23.83
C ALA A 192 6.24 -10.18 22.36
N ILE A 193 7.53 -10.07 22.03
CA ILE A 193 8.04 -10.36 20.67
C ILE A 193 7.81 -11.83 20.31
N THR A 194 8.10 -12.77 21.24
CA THR A 194 7.87 -14.21 21.02
C THR A 194 6.40 -14.50 20.76
N VAL A 195 5.50 -13.95 21.58
CA VAL A 195 4.04 -14.12 21.41
C VAL A 195 3.60 -13.60 20.04
N GLY A 196 4.06 -12.40 19.64
CA GLY A 196 3.78 -11.84 18.31
C GLY A 196 4.24 -12.74 17.17
N LEU A 197 5.49 -13.25 17.23
CA LEU A 197 6.04 -14.17 16.23
C LEU A 197 5.25 -15.48 16.14
N VAL A 198 4.89 -16.07 17.29
CA VAL A 198 4.09 -17.31 17.33
C VAL A 198 2.70 -17.08 16.74
N LEU A 199 2.04 -15.98 17.07
CA LEU A 199 0.74 -15.64 16.51
C LEU A 199 0.82 -15.42 15.00
N PHE A 200 1.85 -14.74 14.50
CA PHE A 200 2.08 -14.61 13.03
C PHE A 200 2.27 -15.98 12.39
N ALA A 201 3.07 -16.87 13.00
CA ALA A 201 3.29 -18.22 12.50
C ALA A 201 1.99 -19.01 12.39
N LEU A 202 1.17 -19.01 13.44
CA LEU A 202 -0.12 -19.72 13.50
C LEU A 202 -1.09 -19.22 12.42
N LEU A 203 -1.18 -17.90 12.22
CA LEU A 203 -2.10 -17.31 11.23
C LEU A 203 -1.62 -17.55 9.79
N GLN A 204 -0.31 -17.45 9.54
CA GLN A 204 0.24 -17.49 8.18
C GLN A 204 0.46 -18.90 7.64
N LEU A 205 0.77 -19.90 8.51
CA LEU A 205 1.07 -21.26 8.07
C LEU A 205 -0.16 -22.11 7.82
N TYR A 206 -1.33 -21.72 8.34
CA TYR A 206 -2.55 -22.53 8.24
C TYR A 206 -3.15 -22.46 6.84
N SER A 207 -3.75 -21.35 6.42
CA SER A 207 -4.28 -21.18 5.05
C SER A 207 -4.48 -19.71 4.68
N VAL A 208 -4.40 -19.42 3.35
CA VAL A 208 -4.65 -18.07 2.79
C VAL A 208 -6.08 -17.59 3.08
N ARG A 209 -7.05 -18.49 3.02
CA ARG A 209 -8.46 -18.18 3.27
C ARG A 209 -8.70 -17.79 4.74
N TRP A 210 -8.08 -18.51 5.66
CA TRP A 210 -8.15 -18.20 7.09
C TRP A 210 -7.52 -16.85 7.41
N PHE A 211 -6.31 -16.60 6.87
CA PHE A 211 -5.66 -15.30 6.95
C PHE A 211 -6.59 -14.17 6.47
N GLY A 212 -7.21 -14.34 5.29
CA GLY A 212 -8.10 -13.33 4.72
C GLY A 212 -9.33 -13.02 5.58
N GLU A 213 -9.93 -14.03 6.22
CA GLU A 213 -11.09 -13.82 7.09
C GLU A 213 -10.70 -13.16 8.43
N VAL A 214 -9.60 -13.57 9.04
CA VAL A 214 -9.09 -12.94 10.27
C VAL A 214 -8.71 -11.48 10.01
N GLU A 215 -7.97 -11.23 8.94
CA GLU A 215 -7.55 -9.89 8.56
C GLU A 215 -8.74 -8.98 8.19
N PHE A 216 -9.81 -9.55 7.62
CA PHE A 216 -11.06 -8.84 7.37
C PHE A 216 -11.65 -8.26 8.65
N TRP A 217 -11.81 -9.08 9.70
CA TRP A 217 -12.41 -8.62 10.96
C TRP A 217 -11.51 -7.63 11.69
N ILE A 218 -10.19 -7.88 11.72
CA ILE A 218 -9.24 -6.97 12.34
C ILE A 218 -9.20 -5.62 11.59
N SER A 219 -9.26 -5.61 10.26
CA SER A 219 -9.28 -4.36 9.49
C SER A 219 -10.53 -3.50 9.73
N ILE A 220 -11.67 -4.14 10.03
CA ILE A 220 -12.89 -3.40 10.44
C ILE A 220 -12.65 -2.65 11.74
N THR A 221 -11.94 -3.26 12.71
CA THR A 221 -11.64 -2.57 13.97
C THR A 221 -10.79 -1.31 13.77
N LYS A 222 -9.87 -1.31 12.78
CA LYS A 222 -9.08 -0.11 12.41
C LYS A 222 -9.95 1.03 11.89
N ILE A 223 -10.94 0.69 11.05
CA ILE A 223 -11.89 1.68 10.52
C ILE A 223 -12.72 2.26 11.66
N LEU A 224 -13.22 1.40 12.54
CA LEU A 224 -14.00 1.82 13.71
C LEU A 224 -13.18 2.66 14.67
N LEU A 225 -11.91 2.29 14.91
CA LEU A 225 -10.98 3.07 15.72
C LEU A 225 -10.79 4.47 15.15
N GLN A 226 -10.48 4.57 13.85
CA GLN A 226 -10.29 5.87 13.20
C GLN A 226 -11.54 6.74 13.26
N PHE A 227 -12.71 6.14 12.97
CA PHE A 227 -13.98 6.86 13.07
C PHE A 227 -14.26 7.30 14.51
N GLY A 228 -13.99 6.44 15.50
CA GLY A 228 -14.11 6.76 16.93
C GLY A 228 -13.19 7.90 17.36
N LEU A 229 -11.93 7.93 16.89
CA LEU A 229 -10.98 9.02 17.17
C LEU A 229 -11.41 10.35 16.53
N VAL A 230 -11.97 10.30 15.33
CA VAL A 230 -12.56 11.48 14.68
C VAL A 230 -13.74 12.01 15.51
N MET A 231 -14.67 11.12 15.88
CA MET A 231 -15.84 11.50 16.70
C MET A 231 -15.40 12.03 18.08
N TYR A 232 -14.43 11.35 18.73
CA TYR A 232 -13.83 11.82 19.98
C TYR A 232 -13.33 13.26 19.83
N THR A 233 -12.57 13.55 18.76
CA THR A 233 -12.02 14.87 18.52
C THR A 233 -13.11 15.94 18.45
N PHE A 234 -14.15 15.72 17.64
CA PHE A 234 -15.22 16.68 17.48
C PHE A 234 -16.07 16.85 18.74
N ILE A 235 -16.33 15.79 19.48
CA ILE A 235 -17.06 15.87 20.75
C ILE A 235 -16.22 16.60 21.80
N ALA A 236 -14.95 16.21 21.95
CA ALA A 236 -14.06 16.76 22.96
C ALA A 236 -13.80 18.27 22.74
N MET A 237 -13.55 18.69 21.47
CA MET A 237 -13.31 20.09 21.15
C MET A 237 -14.52 21.01 21.42
N CYS A 238 -15.74 20.48 21.37
CA CYS A 238 -16.97 21.19 21.67
C CYS A 238 -17.31 21.25 23.17
N GLY A 239 -16.49 20.61 24.03
CA GLY A 239 -16.69 20.57 25.48
C GLY A 239 -17.41 19.32 25.98
N GLY A 240 -17.58 18.28 25.15
CA GLY A 240 -18.08 16.98 25.53
C GLY A 240 -17.02 16.12 26.25
N ASN A 241 -16.15 16.74 27.06
CA ASN A 241 -15.13 16.09 27.87
C ASN A 241 -15.43 16.28 29.37
N PRO A 242 -14.88 15.47 30.29
CA PRO A 242 -15.15 15.56 31.72
C PRO A 242 -14.87 16.93 32.36
N GLN A 243 -13.95 17.69 31.76
CA GLN A 243 -13.59 19.03 32.24
C GLN A 243 -14.49 20.13 31.64
N HIS A 244 -15.41 19.80 30.74
CA HIS A 244 -16.27 20.73 29.98
C HIS A 244 -15.47 21.83 29.27
N ASP A 245 -14.18 21.59 28.97
CA ASP A 245 -13.32 22.53 28.28
C ASP A 245 -13.62 22.54 26.78
N LYS A 246 -14.09 23.72 26.29
CA LYS A 246 -14.35 23.97 24.86
C LYS A 246 -13.08 24.53 24.21
N PHE A 247 -12.10 23.66 23.91
CA PHE A 247 -10.83 24.12 23.38
C PHE A 247 -10.84 24.44 21.87
N GLY A 248 -11.75 23.84 21.08
CA GLY A 248 -11.89 24.16 19.65
C GLY A 248 -10.55 24.10 18.90
N PHE A 249 -10.24 25.17 18.19
CA PHE A 249 -8.96 25.34 17.48
C PHE A 249 -7.89 26.08 18.30
N ARG A 250 -7.90 25.97 19.63
CA ARG A 250 -6.96 26.66 20.53
C ARG A 250 -5.50 26.39 20.14
N TYR A 251 -5.15 25.16 19.82
CA TYR A 251 -3.78 24.74 19.51
C TYR A 251 -3.29 25.17 18.11
N TRP A 252 -4.20 25.59 17.23
CA TRP A 252 -3.86 26.24 15.98
C TRP A 252 -3.52 27.73 16.15
N LYS A 253 -3.96 28.33 17.26
CA LYS A 253 -3.66 29.74 17.61
C LYS A 253 -2.48 29.87 18.56
N ASN A 254 -2.38 28.97 19.52
CA ASN A 254 -1.31 28.92 20.53
C ASN A 254 -0.92 27.45 20.80
N PRO A 255 0.32 27.04 20.49
CA PRO A 255 1.50 27.82 20.09
C PRO A 255 1.47 28.37 18.67
N GLY A 256 0.58 27.92 17.81
CA GLY A 256 0.42 28.37 16.44
C GLY A 256 0.38 27.23 15.43
N PRO A 257 0.08 27.52 14.14
CA PRO A 257 -0.13 26.50 13.13
C PRO A 257 1.17 25.81 12.68
N LEU A 258 2.32 26.48 12.79
CA LEU A 258 3.64 25.96 12.43
C LEU A 258 4.58 26.04 13.62
N ALA A 259 5.30 24.95 13.89
CA ALA A 259 6.35 24.90 14.91
C ALA A 259 7.63 25.58 14.41
N GLY A 260 8.41 26.14 15.36
CA GLY A 260 9.68 26.82 15.09
C GLY A 260 9.54 28.34 15.02
N GLU A 261 10.58 29.03 15.49
CA GLU A 261 10.63 30.51 15.59
C GLU A 261 10.98 31.13 14.23
N THR A 262 11.90 30.53 13.48
CA THR A 262 12.38 31.04 12.19
C THR A 262 11.71 30.37 11.01
N GLY A 263 11.69 31.04 9.84
CA GLY A 263 11.17 30.46 8.59
C GLY A 263 11.89 29.16 8.19
N ALA A 264 13.20 29.09 8.45
CA ALA A 264 14.01 27.90 8.16
C ALA A 264 13.60 26.70 9.04
N LEU A 265 13.35 26.93 10.35
CA LEU A 265 12.88 25.89 11.26
C LEU A 265 11.47 25.41 10.91
N LYS A 266 10.59 26.31 10.49
CA LYS A 266 9.24 25.97 10.01
C LYS A 266 9.30 25.09 8.75
N LEU A 267 10.17 25.46 7.79
CA LEU A 267 10.37 24.67 6.57
C LEU A 267 10.97 23.29 6.90
N LYS A 268 11.96 23.25 7.82
CA LYS A 268 12.53 21.98 8.32
C LYS A 268 11.44 21.09 8.92
N GLY A 269 10.59 21.62 9.78
CA GLY A 269 9.49 20.87 10.39
C GLY A 269 8.51 20.30 9.34
N ILE A 270 8.11 21.10 8.34
CA ILE A 270 7.28 20.62 7.22
C ILE A 270 8.00 19.47 6.49
N TRP A 271 9.31 19.60 6.25
CA TRP A 271 10.09 18.55 5.59
C TRP A 271 10.14 17.26 6.41
N ASP A 272 10.34 17.37 7.72
CA ASP A 272 10.28 16.22 8.65
C ASP A 272 8.92 15.53 8.59
N ALA A 273 7.82 16.29 8.46
CA ALA A 273 6.49 15.73 8.28
C ALA A 273 6.31 15.04 6.91
N VAL A 274 6.94 15.54 5.83
CA VAL A 274 6.99 14.85 4.52
C VAL A 274 7.74 13.54 4.65
N LEU A 275 8.92 13.52 5.28
CA LEU A 275 9.73 12.31 5.45
C LEU A 275 9.01 11.26 6.32
N TRP A 276 8.35 11.68 7.39
CA TRP A 276 7.50 10.79 8.17
C TRP A 276 6.36 10.20 7.33
N SER A 277 5.76 11.01 6.47
CA SER A 277 4.68 10.56 5.58
C SER A 277 5.16 9.52 4.57
N CYS A 278 6.44 9.55 4.16
CA CYS A 278 7.04 8.53 3.30
C CYS A 278 7.04 7.12 3.94
N PHE A 279 7.16 7.06 5.25
CA PHE A 279 7.02 5.81 5.99
C PHE A 279 5.54 5.45 6.22
N ALA A 280 4.73 6.43 6.65
CA ALA A 280 3.38 6.19 7.15
C ALA A 280 2.37 5.86 6.04
N LEU A 281 2.51 6.46 4.85
CA LEU A 281 1.60 6.28 3.74
C LEU A 281 2.13 5.24 2.75
N GLY A 282 1.36 4.18 2.54
CA GLY A 282 1.66 3.11 1.58
C GLY A 282 0.40 2.42 1.06
N GLY A 283 0.55 1.28 0.42
CA GLY A 283 -0.53 0.34 0.09
C GLY A 283 -0.82 0.05 -1.38
N PRO A 284 -0.62 0.95 -2.38
CA PRO A 284 -0.87 0.61 -3.79
C PRO A 284 -0.01 -0.54 -4.31
N ASP A 285 1.22 -0.64 -3.86
CA ASP A 285 2.17 -1.72 -4.15
C ASP A 285 1.65 -3.08 -3.67
N TRP A 286 1.01 -3.15 -2.50
CA TRP A 286 0.40 -4.37 -1.96
C TRP A 286 -0.79 -4.83 -2.81
N ILE A 287 -1.64 -3.89 -3.29
CA ILE A 287 -2.74 -4.23 -4.21
C ILE A 287 -2.19 -4.83 -5.49
N SER A 288 -1.10 -4.26 -6.04
CA SER A 288 -0.47 -4.78 -7.24
C SER A 288 0.10 -6.18 -7.02
N LEU A 289 0.77 -6.42 -5.87
CA LEU A 289 1.43 -7.68 -5.54
C LEU A 289 0.47 -8.88 -5.56
N ILE A 290 -0.74 -8.69 -5.03
CA ILE A 290 -1.77 -9.74 -4.91
C ILE A 290 -2.66 -9.86 -6.15
N GLY A 291 -2.38 -9.11 -7.22
CA GLY A 291 -3.21 -9.06 -8.44
C GLY A 291 -3.49 -10.44 -9.05
N GLY A 292 -2.52 -11.36 -8.99
CA GLY A 292 -2.65 -12.73 -9.45
C GLY A 292 -3.55 -13.62 -8.58
N GLU A 293 -3.73 -13.29 -7.29
CA GLU A 293 -4.57 -14.08 -6.35
C GLU A 293 -6.05 -13.64 -6.36
N VAL A 294 -6.42 -12.63 -7.14
CA VAL A 294 -7.76 -12.05 -7.19
C VAL A 294 -8.65 -12.81 -8.16
N ARG A 295 -9.88 -13.18 -7.76
CA ARG A 295 -10.83 -13.95 -8.60
C ARG A 295 -11.29 -13.20 -9.84
N ASN A 296 -11.62 -11.89 -9.72
CA ASN A 296 -12.12 -11.03 -10.81
C ASN A 296 -11.24 -9.81 -10.96
N PRO A 297 -9.98 -9.94 -11.42
CA PRO A 297 -8.98 -8.91 -11.28
C PRO A 297 -9.34 -7.61 -12.02
N ARG A 298 -9.79 -7.68 -13.28
CA ARG A 298 -10.14 -6.49 -14.09
C ARG A 298 -11.26 -5.64 -13.50
N ARG A 299 -12.08 -6.20 -12.60
CA ARG A 299 -13.15 -5.47 -11.93
C ARG A 299 -12.76 -5.03 -10.52
N VAL A 300 -12.09 -5.90 -9.77
CA VAL A 300 -11.75 -5.68 -8.36
C VAL A 300 -10.61 -4.69 -8.21
N LEU A 301 -9.55 -4.86 -9.03
CA LEU A 301 -8.35 -4.04 -8.91
C LEU A 301 -8.59 -2.55 -9.17
N PRO A 302 -9.34 -2.12 -10.22
CA PRO A 302 -9.63 -0.70 -10.40
C PRO A 302 -10.32 -0.07 -9.20
N LYS A 303 -11.29 -0.76 -8.62
CA LYS A 303 -11.99 -0.27 -7.43
C LYS A 303 -11.07 -0.18 -6.22
N ALA A 304 -10.19 -1.19 -6.02
CA ALA A 304 -9.23 -1.19 -4.93
C ALA A 304 -8.22 -0.03 -5.04
N PHE A 305 -7.68 0.24 -6.24
CA PHE A 305 -6.79 1.37 -6.48
C PHE A 305 -7.49 2.71 -6.30
N ASN A 306 -8.69 2.88 -6.86
CA ASN A 306 -9.47 4.12 -6.72
C ASN A 306 -9.86 4.38 -5.25
N SER A 307 -10.11 3.34 -4.45
CA SER A 307 -10.41 3.50 -3.03
C SER A 307 -9.22 4.01 -2.21
N THR A 308 -7.99 3.97 -2.75
CA THR A 308 -6.79 4.50 -2.08
C THR A 308 -6.93 5.98 -1.75
N VAL A 309 -7.58 6.78 -2.60
CA VAL A 309 -7.82 8.21 -2.36
C VAL A 309 -8.69 8.42 -1.11
N TYR A 310 -9.80 7.70 -1.02
CA TYR A 310 -10.70 7.79 0.14
C TYR A 310 -10.01 7.36 1.44
N ARG A 311 -9.16 6.33 1.36
CA ARG A 311 -8.36 5.87 2.50
C ARG A 311 -7.35 6.91 2.95
N ILE A 312 -6.62 7.52 2.04
CA ILE A 312 -5.68 8.60 2.34
C ILE A 312 -6.41 9.76 3.03
N ILE A 313 -7.54 10.19 2.49
CA ILE A 313 -8.32 11.29 3.08
C ILE A 313 -8.82 10.91 4.48
N LEU A 314 -9.45 9.75 4.65
CA LEU A 314 -10.06 9.36 5.92
C LEU A 314 -9.02 9.10 7.02
N PHE A 315 -7.98 8.34 6.72
CA PHE A 315 -7.02 7.94 7.75
C PHE A 315 -5.95 9.00 7.98
N PHE A 316 -5.35 9.52 6.93
CA PHE A 316 -4.16 10.37 7.08
C PHE A 316 -4.50 11.86 7.12
N VAL A 317 -5.27 12.38 6.18
CA VAL A 317 -5.58 13.82 6.15
C VAL A 317 -6.51 14.18 7.32
N LEU A 318 -7.62 13.48 7.48
CA LEU A 318 -8.56 13.71 8.58
C LEU A 318 -7.96 13.31 9.93
N GLY A 319 -7.19 12.21 9.99
CA GLY A 319 -6.46 11.79 11.18
C GLY A 319 -5.44 12.84 11.63
N GLY A 320 -4.60 13.33 10.73
CA GLY A 320 -3.62 14.38 11.00
C GLY A 320 -4.27 15.71 11.43
N PHE A 321 -5.41 16.06 10.81
CA PHE A 321 -6.21 17.21 11.22
C PHE A 321 -6.72 17.06 12.66
N CYS A 322 -7.30 15.91 13.00
CA CYS A 322 -7.78 15.61 14.34
C CYS A 322 -6.64 15.62 15.39
N VAL A 323 -5.47 15.10 15.04
CA VAL A 323 -4.28 15.13 15.90
C VAL A 323 -3.89 16.58 16.21
N GLY A 324 -3.85 17.45 15.21
CA GLY A 324 -3.55 18.87 15.37
C GLY A 324 -4.59 19.65 16.18
N ILE A 325 -5.83 19.15 16.30
CA ILE A 325 -6.85 19.73 17.17
C ILE A 325 -6.65 19.27 18.63
N ASN A 326 -6.30 17.99 18.82
CA ASN A 326 -6.25 17.35 20.14
C ASN A 326 -5.02 17.72 20.96
N ALA A 327 -3.86 17.97 20.33
CA ALA A 327 -2.61 18.21 21.04
C ALA A 327 -1.85 19.41 20.47
N PRO A 328 -1.32 20.30 21.34
CA PRO A 328 -0.41 21.36 20.90
C PRO A 328 0.96 20.77 20.51
N SER A 329 1.66 21.42 19.58
CA SER A 329 3.00 20.98 19.14
C SER A 329 4.06 21.11 20.25
N ASN A 330 3.83 21.96 21.24
CA ASN A 330 4.70 22.17 22.39
C ASN A 330 4.20 21.49 23.68
N ASP A 331 3.36 20.46 23.58
CA ASP A 331 2.85 19.75 24.75
C ASP A 331 4.01 19.14 25.56
N PRO A 332 4.18 19.53 26.86
CA PRO A 332 5.29 19.03 27.67
C PRO A 332 5.28 17.51 27.87
N ALA A 333 4.09 16.90 27.96
CA ALA A 333 3.95 15.46 28.10
C ALA A 333 4.38 14.75 26.81
N LEU A 334 4.00 15.28 25.64
CA LEU A 334 4.40 14.74 24.34
C LEU A 334 5.90 14.89 24.10
N LEU A 335 6.45 16.09 24.34
CA LEU A 335 7.88 16.36 24.21
C LEU A 335 8.71 15.51 25.18
N GLY A 336 8.27 15.42 26.44
CA GLY A 336 8.92 14.58 27.45
C GLY A 336 8.88 13.10 27.08
N ALA A 337 7.76 12.59 26.57
CA ALA A 337 7.62 11.22 26.11
C ALA A 337 8.52 10.91 24.89
N ILE A 338 8.64 11.85 23.96
CA ILE A 338 9.53 11.71 22.78
C ILE A 338 11.00 11.73 23.23
N ALA A 339 11.38 12.69 24.07
CA ALA A 339 12.75 12.85 24.56
C ALA A 339 13.21 11.67 25.43
N ALA A 340 12.33 11.18 26.31
CA ALA A 340 12.60 10.02 27.14
C ALA A 340 12.56 8.70 26.40
N GLY A 341 12.20 8.71 25.10
CA GLY A 341 11.95 7.45 24.38
C GLY A 341 10.79 6.65 24.99
N ALA A 342 9.82 7.32 25.64
CA ALA A 342 8.75 6.66 26.38
C ALA A 342 7.99 5.62 25.55
N PRO A 343 7.47 4.55 26.17
CA PRO A 343 6.78 3.48 25.45
C PRO A 343 5.47 3.97 24.82
N GLY A 344 5.22 3.52 23.62
CA GLY A 344 4.01 3.44 22.80
C GLY A 344 2.97 4.55 22.96
N ALA A 345 1.96 4.22 23.72
CA ALA A 345 0.79 5.07 23.94
C ALA A 345 1.11 6.44 24.56
N ALA A 346 2.18 6.53 25.33
CA ALA A 346 2.64 7.81 25.90
C ALA A 346 3.06 8.84 24.84
N LYS A 347 3.37 8.40 23.62
CA LYS A 347 3.68 9.28 22.46
C LYS A 347 2.47 9.56 21.57
N SER A 348 1.33 8.93 21.83
CA SER A 348 0.12 9.15 21.04
C SER A 348 -0.56 10.45 21.43
N PRO A 349 -0.67 11.45 20.53
CA PRO A 349 -1.36 12.70 20.82
C PRO A 349 -2.80 12.51 21.28
N TYR A 350 -3.48 11.47 20.78
CA TYR A 350 -4.84 11.13 21.21
C TYR A 350 -4.89 10.71 22.67
N ILE A 351 -4.00 9.80 23.10
CA ILE A 351 -3.98 9.28 24.46
C ILE A 351 -3.55 10.39 25.44
N ILE A 352 -2.58 11.23 25.07
CA ILE A 352 -2.19 12.39 25.86
C ILE A 352 -3.37 13.35 26.05
N SER A 353 -4.13 13.62 24.97
CA SER A 353 -5.33 14.45 25.05
C SER A 353 -6.40 13.85 25.97
N MET A 354 -6.66 12.53 25.85
CA MET A 354 -7.63 11.82 26.67
C MET A 354 -7.26 11.86 28.16
N ASN A 355 -5.98 11.63 28.48
CA ASN A 355 -5.47 11.70 29.85
C ASN A 355 -5.54 13.13 30.39
N ARG A 356 -5.18 14.15 29.61
CA ARG A 356 -5.25 15.57 29.99
C ARG A 356 -6.70 15.99 30.28
N LEU A 357 -7.66 15.52 29.49
CA LEU A 357 -9.08 15.83 29.67
C LEU A 357 -9.76 14.95 30.72
N GLY A 358 -9.02 14.03 31.36
CA GLY A 358 -9.52 13.15 32.42
C GLY A 358 -10.58 12.15 31.96
N THR A 359 -10.52 11.70 30.69
CA THR A 359 -11.47 10.75 30.14
C THR A 359 -11.17 9.34 30.67
N PRO A 360 -12.04 8.72 31.50
CA PRO A 360 -11.79 7.41 32.05
C PRO A 360 -11.96 6.32 30.98
N PHE A 361 -11.25 5.19 31.12
CA PHE A 361 -11.35 3.98 30.29
C PHE A 361 -10.97 4.14 28.80
N LEU A 362 -11.23 5.30 28.20
CA LEU A 362 -11.01 5.52 26.75
C LEU A 362 -9.53 5.40 26.35
N PRO A 363 -8.53 5.88 27.11
CA PRO A 363 -7.11 5.69 26.79
C PRO A 363 -6.73 4.20 26.69
N ASP A 364 -7.22 3.36 27.62
CA ASP A 364 -6.94 1.92 27.64
C ASP A 364 -7.59 1.21 26.45
N LEU A 365 -8.85 1.54 26.14
CA LEU A 365 -9.56 1.00 24.98
C LEU A 365 -8.85 1.36 23.67
N VAL A 366 -8.45 2.63 23.51
CA VAL A 366 -7.73 3.09 22.31
C VAL A 366 -6.38 2.40 22.21
N ASN A 367 -5.63 2.26 23.31
CA ASN A 367 -4.36 1.55 23.31
C ASN A 367 -4.52 0.07 22.90
N ALA A 368 -5.56 -0.61 23.41
CA ALA A 368 -5.86 -1.99 23.02
C ALA A 368 -6.19 -2.12 21.52
N LEU A 369 -7.01 -1.22 20.98
CA LEU A 369 -7.35 -1.21 19.55
C LEU A 369 -6.14 -0.87 18.67
N VAL A 370 -5.25 0.03 19.11
CA VAL A 370 -3.99 0.33 18.43
C VAL A 370 -3.06 -0.89 18.45
N LEU A 371 -2.98 -1.63 19.57
CA LEU A 371 -2.22 -2.89 19.68
C LEU A 371 -2.70 -3.91 18.64
N VAL A 372 -4.01 -4.09 18.50
CA VAL A 372 -4.62 -4.96 17.48
C VAL A 372 -4.29 -4.45 16.06
N SER A 373 -4.29 -3.13 15.85
CA SER A 373 -3.92 -2.53 14.56
C SER A 373 -2.46 -2.80 14.19
N ILE A 374 -1.53 -2.66 15.13
CA ILE A 374 -0.10 -2.95 14.97
C ILE A 374 0.10 -4.43 14.60
N PHE A 375 -0.53 -5.32 15.35
CA PHE A 375 -0.50 -6.75 15.09
C PHE A 375 -0.96 -7.10 13.66
N SER A 376 -2.07 -6.53 13.21
CA SER A 376 -2.61 -6.72 11.87
C SER A 376 -1.63 -6.22 10.79
N THR A 377 -1.01 -5.06 10.97
CA THR A 377 -0.04 -4.52 9.99
C THR A 377 1.19 -5.42 9.87
N GLY A 378 1.74 -5.89 11.00
CA GLY A 378 2.84 -6.86 11.00
C GLY A 378 2.46 -8.19 10.35
N ASN A 379 1.26 -8.71 10.64
CA ASN A 379 0.73 -9.94 10.03
C ASN A 379 0.57 -9.80 8.51
N ALA A 380 0.05 -8.68 8.02
CA ALA A 380 -0.08 -8.39 6.61
C ALA A 380 1.29 -8.20 5.92
N ALA A 381 2.28 -7.65 6.62
CA ALA A 381 3.66 -7.54 6.12
C ALA A 381 4.30 -8.93 5.94
N VAL A 382 4.10 -9.89 6.87
CA VAL A 382 4.53 -11.29 6.70
C VAL A 382 3.85 -11.92 5.49
N PHE A 383 2.55 -11.66 5.29
CA PHE A 383 1.80 -12.15 4.14
C PHE A 383 2.41 -11.63 2.82
N CYS A 384 2.56 -10.33 2.66
CA CYS A 384 3.07 -9.71 1.43
C CYS A 384 4.53 -10.09 1.15
N SER A 385 5.40 -10.11 2.16
CA SER A 385 6.80 -10.48 1.99
C SER A 385 6.98 -11.94 1.57
N SER A 386 6.22 -12.86 2.18
CA SER A 386 6.29 -14.30 1.82
C SER A 386 5.83 -14.56 0.37
N ARG A 387 4.81 -13.85 -0.12
CA ARG A 387 4.36 -13.94 -1.53
C ARG A 387 5.36 -13.28 -2.47
N GLY A 388 5.93 -12.14 -2.08
CA GLY A 388 7.01 -11.51 -2.82
C GLY A 388 8.20 -12.44 -3.02
N LEU A 389 8.64 -13.10 -1.95
CA LEU A 389 9.75 -14.06 -1.98
C LEU A 389 9.41 -15.31 -2.83
N TYR A 390 8.20 -15.83 -2.69
CA TYR A 390 7.70 -16.93 -3.53
C TYR A 390 7.68 -16.56 -5.02
N SER A 391 7.11 -15.41 -5.37
CA SER A 391 7.08 -14.91 -6.74
C SER A 391 8.49 -14.69 -7.31
N LEU A 392 9.41 -14.17 -6.49
CA LEU A 392 10.80 -13.98 -6.87
C LEU A 392 11.49 -15.33 -7.14
N ALA A 393 11.21 -16.36 -6.33
CA ALA A 393 11.73 -17.71 -6.53
C ALA A 393 11.17 -18.34 -7.81
N LEU A 394 9.87 -18.18 -8.12
CA LEU A 394 9.27 -18.68 -9.35
C LEU A 394 9.99 -18.18 -10.60
N LYS A 395 10.44 -16.90 -10.58
CA LYS A 395 11.16 -16.23 -11.68
C LYS A 395 12.66 -16.52 -11.70
N GLY A 396 13.16 -17.31 -10.72
CA GLY A 396 14.58 -17.64 -10.60
C GLY A 396 15.44 -16.49 -10.06
N GLY A 397 14.83 -15.51 -9.37
CA GLY A 397 15.51 -14.43 -8.65
C GLY A 397 15.80 -14.78 -7.18
N ALA A 398 15.28 -15.90 -6.67
CA ALA A 398 15.54 -16.42 -5.33
C ALA A 398 15.73 -17.96 -5.38
N PRO A 399 16.34 -18.56 -4.34
CA PRO A 399 16.53 -20.00 -4.24
C PRO A 399 15.23 -20.79 -4.42
N SER A 400 15.31 -21.93 -5.13
CA SER A 400 14.16 -22.76 -5.47
C SER A 400 13.42 -23.36 -4.26
N VAL A 401 14.07 -23.41 -3.09
CA VAL A 401 13.46 -23.90 -1.85
C VAL A 401 12.22 -23.08 -1.45
N PHE A 402 12.16 -21.80 -1.81
CA PHE A 402 11.02 -20.92 -1.54
C PHE A 402 9.79 -21.13 -2.44
N LYS A 403 9.90 -22.04 -3.46
CA LYS A 403 8.75 -22.47 -4.28
C LYS A 403 7.87 -23.50 -3.58
N ARG A 404 8.29 -24.01 -2.43
CA ARG A 404 7.55 -25.09 -1.74
C ARG A 404 6.28 -24.53 -1.10
N LEU A 405 5.16 -25.17 -1.47
CA LEU A 405 3.84 -24.87 -0.91
C LEU A 405 3.41 -26.00 0.03
N ASN A 406 2.60 -25.67 1.02
CA ASN A 406 1.87 -26.68 1.81
C ASN A 406 0.61 -27.16 1.05
N LYS A 407 -0.15 -28.10 1.64
CA LYS A 407 -1.39 -28.64 1.04
C LYS A 407 -2.47 -27.57 0.82
N GLN A 408 -2.41 -26.44 1.51
CA GLN A 408 -3.33 -25.31 1.40
C GLN A 408 -2.81 -24.17 0.50
N GLY A 409 -1.72 -24.39 -0.24
CA GLY A 409 -1.15 -23.39 -1.15
C GLY A 409 -0.34 -22.26 -0.47
N VAL A 410 0.06 -22.44 0.79
CA VAL A 410 0.88 -21.45 1.51
C VAL A 410 2.37 -21.72 1.27
N PRO A 411 3.18 -20.70 0.90
CA PRO A 411 4.63 -20.83 0.74
C PRO A 411 5.32 -20.86 2.12
N TYR A 412 5.21 -21.99 2.82
CA TYR A 412 5.61 -22.12 4.23
C TYR A 412 7.10 -21.85 4.47
N VAL A 413 7.98 -22.21 3.53
CA VAL A 413 9.42 -21.92 3.66
C VAL A 413 9.69 -20.43 3.58
N ALA A 414 8.98 -19.72 2.70
CA ALA A 414 9.09 -18.27 2.61
C ALA A 414 8.56 -17.60 3.88
N VAL A 415 7.42 -18.06 4.41
CA VAL A 415 6.88 -17.56 5.70
C VAL A 415 7.89 -17.74 6.83
N LEU A 416 8.47 -18.94 6.98
CA LEU A 416 9.47 -19.22 8.02
C LEU A 416 10.72 -18.35 7.87
N ALA A 417 11.18 -18.08 6.64
CA ALA A 417 12.32 -17.18 6.40
C ALA A 417 12.02 -15.74 6.86
N ILE A 418 10.80 -15.24 6.61
CA ILE A 418 10.39 -13.90 7.07
C ILE A 418 10.28 -13.85 8.60
N LEU A 419 9.71 -14.88 9.22
CA LEU A 419 9.64 -14.96 10.68
C LEU A 419 11.03 -15.06 11.32
N ALA A 420 11.97 -15.79 10.69
CA ALA A 420 13.37 -15.82 11.12
C ALA A 420 14.03 -14.43 11.02
N PHE A 421 13.74 -13.66 9.96
CA PHE A 421 14.15 -12.25 9.88
C PHE A 421 13.47 -11.41 10.98
N GLY A 422 12.21 -11.66 11.29
CA GLY A 422 11.46 -11.05 12.38
C GLY A 422 12.11 -11.20 13.76
N CYS A 423 12.94 -12.24 13.96
CA CYS A 423 13.75 -12.40 15.17
C CYS A 423 14.76 -11.26 15.38
N LEU A 424 15.07 -10.45 14.36
CA LEU A 424 15.89 -9.25 14.55
C LEU A 424 15.23 -8.21 15.47
N ALA A 425 13.93 -8.30 15.71
CA ALA A 425 13.25 -7.48 16.72
C ALA A 425 13.83 -7.69 18.14
N TYR A 426 14.45 -8.84 18.42
CA TYR A 426 15.15 -9.08 19.69
C TYR A 426 16.41 -8.20 19.89
N LEU A 427 16.91 -7.51 18.87
CA LEU A 427 17.95 -6.49 19.04
C LEU A 427 17.52 -5.39 20.02
N SER A 428 16.22 -5.18 20.18
CA SER A 428 15.67 -4.25 21.17
C SER A 428 16.04 -4.58 22.62
N LEU A 429 16.45 -5.80 22.91
CA LEU A 429 16.91 -6.21 24.25
C LEU A 429 18.30 -5.67 24.60
N GLY A 430 19.16 -5.44 23.61
CA GLY A 430 20.52 -4.96 23.81
C GLY A 430 20.69 -3.47 23.56
N SER A 431 20.12 -2.96 22.46
CA SER A 431 20.35 -1.58 21.99
C SER A 431 19.27 -0.58 22.43
N GLY A 432 18.28 -1.03 23.18
CA GLY A 432 17.11 -0.22 23.57
C GLY A 432 16.00 -0.21 22.51
N THR A 433 14.77 -0.37 22.97
CA THR A 433 13.58 -0.57 22.10
C THR A 433 13.37 0.57 21.12
N VAL A 434 13.59 1.82 21.55
CA VAL A 434 13.34 3.01 20.72
C VAL A 434 14.37 3.18 19.63
N VAL A 435 15.65 2.89 19.91
CA VAL A 435 16.74 2.98 18.93
C VAL A 435 16.48 2.00 17.79
N VAL A 436 16.18 0.75 18.12
CA VAL A 436 15.89 -0.31 17.13
C VAL A 436 14.61 0.01 16.34
N LEU A 437 13.59 0.56 16.99
CA LEU A 437 12.38 1.01 16.32
C LEU A 437 12.69 2.06 15.25
N ASN A 438 13.52 3.06 15.57
CA ASN A 438 13.91 4.11 14.63
C ASN A 438 14.78 3.58 13.48
N TRP A 439 15.65 2.61 13.72
CA TRP A 439 16.43 1.97 12.66
C TRP A 439 15.52 1.28 11.63
N PHE A 440 14.57 0.47 12.09
CA PHE A 440 13.61 -0.17 11.18
C PHE A 440 12.69 0.83 10.50
N LEU A 441 12.26 1.89 11.20
CA LEU A 441 11.48 2.98 10.60
C LEU A 441 12.20 3.60 9.41
N SER A 442 13.48 3.97 9.60
CA SER A 442 14.31 4.58 8.56
C SER A 442 14.54 3.64 7.38
N LEU A 443 14.84 2.37 7.66
CA LEU A 443 15.08 1.37 6.61
C LEU A 443 13.82 1.08 5.78
N VAL A 444 12.65 0.97 6.41
CA VAL A 444 11.37 0.80 5.72
C VAL A 444 11.06 2.02 4.86
N GLY A 445 11.24 3.24 5.39
CA GLY A 445 11.05 4.47 4.63
C GLY A 445 11.95 4.56 3.41
N ALA A 446 13.24 4.29 3.57
CA ALA A 446 14.23 4.28 2.49
C ALA A 446 13.88 3.24 1.39
N ALA A 447 13.55 2.01 1.80
CA ALA A 447 13.19 0.95 0.86
C ALA A 447 11.89 1.23 0.10
N ASN A 448 10.91 1.88 0.74
CA ASN A 448 9.69 2.35 0.09
C ASN A 448 9.98 3.40 -0.99
N LEU A 449 10.86 4.38 -0.72
CA LEU A 449 11.25 5.41 -1.68
C LEU A 449 11.91 4.81 -2.93
N VAL A 450 12.78 3.81 -2.75
CA VAL A 450 13.37 3.04 -3.86
C VAL A 450 12.28 2.28 -4.63
N THR A 451 11.33 1.67 -3.94
CA THR A 451 10.23 0.93 -4.56
C THR A 451 9.34 1.84 -5.41
N TRP A 452 8.88 2.99 -4.90
CA TRP A 452 8.00 3.90 -5.64
C TRP A 452 8.70 4.56 -6.82
N THR A 453 9.97 4.95 -6.66
CA THR A 453 10.79 5.41 -7.79
C THR A 453 10.86 4.34 -8.89
N SER A 454 11.10 3.09 -8.51
CA SER A 454 11.20 1.96 -9.43
C SER A 454 9.86 1.65 -10.12
N ILE A 455 8.73 1.76 -9.40
CA ILE A 455 7.38 1.60 -9.96
C ILE A 455 7.11 2.66 -11.03
N ALA A 456 7.37 3.93 -10.74
CA ALA A 456 7.15 5.01 -11.69
C ALA A 456 8.07 4.91 -12.91
N PHE A 457 9.34 4.53 -12.72
CA PHE A 457 10.26 4.24 -13.80
C PHE A 457 9.78 3.06 -14.66
N THR A 458 9.33 1.98 -14.05
CA THR A 458 8.76 0.81 -14.74
C THR A 458 7.56 1.21 -15.59
N TYR A 459 6.67 2.06 -15.06
CA TYR A 459 5.52 2.56 -15.79
C TYR A 459 5.94 3.42 -17.01
N MET A 460 6.94 4.26 -16.87
CA MET A 460 7.45 5.05 -18.01
C MET A 460 7.99 4.14 -19.12
N ARG A 461 8.65 3.04 -18.75
CA ARG A 461 9.10 2.01 -19.70
C ARG A 461 7.92 1.30 -20.38
N PHE A 462 6.92 0.88 -19.59
CA PHE A 462 5.68 0.30 -20.10
C PHE A 462 5.00 1.22 -21.11
N ARG A 463 4.83 2.51 -20.79
CA ARG A 463 4.25 3.50 -21.67
C ARG A 463 5.07 3.72 -22.95
N ALA A 464 6.40 3.70 -22.85
CA ALA A 464 7.29 3.77 -24.01
C ALA A 464 7.10 2.54 -24.92
N GLY A 465 6.92 1.35 -24.36
CA GLY A 465 6.60 0.12 -25.08
C GLY A 465 5.28 0.25 -25.84
N LEU A 466 4.20 0.65 -25.17
CA LEU A 466 2.89 0.87 -25.80
C LEU A 466 2.98 1.91 -26.94
N LYS A 467 3.71 3.01 -26.72
CA LYS A 467 3.89 4.04 -27.75
C LYS A 467 4.63 3.50 -28.97
N SER A 468 5.70 2.70 -28.78
CA SER A 468 6.50 2.15 -29.87
C SER A 468 5.76 1.11 -30.69
N GLN A 469 4.76 0.45 -30.11
CA GLN A 469 3.90 -0.56 -30.75
C GLN A 469 2.56 0.02 -31.26
N GLY A 470 2.34 1.34 -31.15
CA GLY A 470 1.11 1.99 -31.61
C GLY A 470 -0.13 1.73 -30.76
N LEU A 471 0.03 1.12 -29.56
CA LEU A 471 -1.07 0.69 -28.70
C LEU A 471 -1.55 1.79 -27.75
N LEU A 472 -0.84 2.91 -27.65
CA LEU A 472 -1.14 3.95 -26.67
C LEU A 472 -2.45 4.70 -26.95
N ASN A 473 -2.85 4.82 -28.23
CA ASN A 473 -4.03 5.58 -28.66
C ASN A 473 -5.29 4.72 -28.84
N ASN A 474 -5.18 3.42 -28.72
CA ASN A 474 -6.26 2.46 -28.88
C ASN A 474 -6.90 2.13 -27.53
N ASP A 475 -8.10 1.53 -27.52
CA ASP A 475 -8.77 1.02 -26.32
C ASP A 475 -8.13 -0.25 -25.75
N PHE A 476 -6.80 -0.36 -25.90
CA PHE A 476 -6.01 -1.49 -25.45
C PHE A 476 -5.93 -1.58 -23.91
N LEU A 477 -5.91 -0.42 -23.22
CA LEU A 477 -5.87 -0.41 -21.76
C LEU A 477 -7.29 -0.52 -21.16
N PRO A 478 -7.56 -1.51 -20.31
CA PRO A 478 -8.86 -1.67 -19.65
C PRO A 478 -9.23 -0.47 -18.76
N VAL A 479 -8.23 0.19 -18.20
CA VAL A 479 -8.37 1.39 -17.37
C VAL A 479 -7.28 2.37 -17.74
N ARG A 480 -7.64 3.65 -17.87
CA ARG A 480 -6.71 4.76 -18.03
C ARG A 480 -6.68 5.59 -16.75
N ALA A 481 -5.49 5.77 -16.21
CA ALA A 481 -5.30 6.55 -15.01
C ALA A 481 -5.28 8.06 -15.31
N TYR A 482 -5.66 8.83 -14.30
CA TYR A 482 -5.70 10.29 -14.40
C TYR A 482 -4.28 10.88 -14.47
N LEU A 483 -4.15 11.96 -15.24
CA LEU A 483 -2.94 12.78 -15.36
C LEU A 483 -1.66 12.02 -15.79
N GLN A 484 -1.79 10.89 -16.49
CA GLN A 484 -0.61 10.22 -17.05
C GLN A 484 -0.13 10.90 -18.36
N PRO A 485 1.17 11.15 -18.56
CA PRO A 485 2.34 10.70 -17.77
C PRO A 485 2.79 11.65 -16.63
N LEU A 486 2.08 12.75 -16.38
CA LEU A 486 2.49 13.76 -15.40
C LEU A 486 2.59 13.17 -13.97
N SER A 487 1.64 12.31 -13.59
CA SER A 487 1.66 11.67 -12.29
C SER A 487 2.89 10.77 -12.07
N SER A 488 3.35 10.06 -13.10
CA SER A 488 4.59 9.27 -13.01
C SER A 488 5.84 10.15 -12.89
N TRP A 489 5.92 11.27 -13.63
CA TRP A 489 7.01 12.22 -13.47
C TRP A 489 7.03 12.85 -12.07
N TRP A 490 5.85 13.12 -11.52
CA TRP A 490 5.73 13.63 -10.15
C TRP A 490 6.37 12.69 -9.14
N VAL A 491 6.09 11.38 -9.24
CA VAL A 491 6.71 10.37 -8.37
C VAL A 491 8.22 10.29 -8.59
N ILE A 492 8.69 10.27 -9.85
CA ILE A 492 10.12 10.20 -10.20
C ILE A 492 10.89 11.42 -9.68
N CYS A 493 10.27 12.59 -9.60
CA CYS A 493 10.92 13.77 -9.04
C CYS A 493 10.93 13.73 -7.50
N TRP A 494 9.76 13.51 -6.87
CA TRP A 494 9.63 13.64 -5.41
C TRP A 494 10.27 12.50 -4.63
N ALA A 495 10.16 11.26 -5.06
CA ALA A 495 10.66 10.13 -4.28
C ALA A 495 12.21 10.10 -4.18
N PRO A 496 13.00 10.34 -5.25
CA PRO A 496 14.45 10.49 -5.13
C PRO A 496 14.87 11.72 -4.32
N ILE A 497 14.17 12.86 -4.44
CA ILE A 497 14.45 14.05 -3.62
C ILE A 497 14.25 13.73 -2.14
N ALA A 498 13.12 13.11 -1.79
CA ALA A 498 12.86 12.67 -0.41
C ALA A 498 13.91 11.68 0.08
N PHE A 499 14.38 10.76 -0.79
CA PHE A 499 15.44 9.81 -0.46
C PHE A 499 16.78 10.51 -0.17
N VAL A 500 17.24 11.39 -1.03
CA VAL A 500 18.51 12.12 -0.85
C VAL A 500 18.46 12.99 0.40
N CYS A 501 17.32 13.64 0.64
CA CYS A 501 17.14 14.52 1.78
C CYS A 501 16.72 13.77 3.08
N SER A 502 16.52 12.44 3.08
CA SER A 502 16.11 11.71 4.29
C SER A 502 17.13 11.77 5.43
N GLY A 503 18.42 11.79 5.09
CA GLY A 503 19.52 11.90 6.05
C GLY A 503 20.10 13.31 6.20
N TYR A 504 19.38 14.37 5.88
CA TYR A 504 19.90 15.72 5.97
C TYR A 504 20.41 16.10 7.37
N ALA A 505 19.81 15.54 8.43
CA ALA A 505 20.22 15.76 9.81
C ALA A 505 21.64 15.24 10.09
N LEU A 506 22.07 14.18 9.39
CA LEU A 506 23.44 13.63 9.50
C LEU A 506 24.51 14.56 8.87
N MET A 507 24.09 15.45 7.97
CA MET A 507 24.98 16.40 7.29
C MET A 507 25.28 17.65 8.13
N VAL A 508 24.57 17.81 9.27
CA VAL A 508 24.85 18.90 10.20
C VAL A 508 26.16 18.62 10.95
N PRO A 509 27.09 19.58 11.03
CA PRO A 509 28.35 19.36 11.74
C PRO A 509 28.12 18.91 13.19
N GLY A 510 28.74 17.80 13.58
CA GLY A 510 28.62 17.20 14.91
C GLY A 510 27.46 16.22 15.13
N SER A 511 26.61 16.00 14.12
CA SER A 511 25.46 15.07 14.20
C SER A 511 25.69 13.77 13.42
N TRP A 512 26.92 13.45 13.04
CA TRP A 512 27.23 12.25 12.28
C TRP A 512 27.12 11.00 13.15
N GLU A 513 26.22 10.10 12.76
CA GLU A 513 26.03 8.77 13.35
C GLU A 513 26.09 7.71 12.25
N GLY A 514 27.06 6.79 12.33
CA GLY A 514 27.30 5.80 11.28
C GLY A 514 26.18 4.76 11.16
N ASP A 515 25.58 4.34 12.25
CA ASP A 515 24.43 3.43 12.30
C ASP A 515 23.19 4.07 11.67
N THR A 516 22.85 5.28 12.04
CA THR A 516 21.74 6.05 11.45
C THR A 516 21.95 6.24 9.94
N PHE A 517 23.20 6.50 9.48
CA PHE A 517 23.49 6.57 8.05
C PHE A 517 23.20 5.25 7.32
N VAL A 518 23.66 4.12 7.89
CA VAL A 518 23.44 2.79 7.30
C VAL A 518 21.96 2.46 7.18
N PHE A 519 21.16 2.74 8.19
CA PHE A 519 19.72 2.46 8.14
C PHE A 519 18.94 3.45 7.26
N THR A 520 19.41 4.69 7.12
CA THR A 520 18.75 5.70 6.27
C THR A 520 19.04 5.49 4.79
N TYR A 521 20.28 5.11 4.43
CA TYR A 521 20.68 4.97 3.02
C TYR A 521 20.95 3.53 2.60
N GLY A 522 20.97 2.56 3.52
CA GLY A 522 21.31 1.16 3.26
C GLY A 522 20.47 0.50 2.17
N ALA A 523 19.19 0.85 2.08
CA ALA A 523 18.28 0.27 1.09
C ALA A 523 18.77 0.50 -0.36
N ILE A 524 19.33 1.66 -0.71
CA ILE A 524 19.82 1.91 -2.08
C ILE A 524 21.10 1.13 -2.37
N PHE A 525 21.99 1.01 -1.38
CA PHE A 525 23.21 0.22 -1.55
C PHE A 525 22.89 -1.26 -1.73
N ILE A 526 21.90 -1.77 -0.98
CA ILE A 526 21.40 -3.14 -1.11
C ILE A 526 20.75 -3.34 -2.47
N PHE A 527 19.89 -2.41 -2.90
CA PHE A 527 19.25 -2.46 -4.23
C PHE A 527 20.28 -2.43 -5.36
N ALA A 528 21.25 -1.50 -5.31
CA ALA A 528 22.32 -1.40 -6.29
C ALA A 528 23.21 -2.66 -6.29
N GLY A 529 23.55 -3.18 -5.12
CA GLY A 529 24.31 -4.41 -4.96
C GLY A 529 23.61 -5.61 -5.60
N PHE A 530 22.33 -5.80 -5.35
CA PHE A 530 21.55 -6.86 -6.01
C PHE A 530 21.41 -6.62 -7.53
N LEU A 531 21.23 -5.39 -7.96
CA LEU A 531 21.18 -5.07 -9.39
C LEU A 531 22.49 -5.46 -10.09
N ILE A 532 23.62 -5.07 -9.52
CA ILE A 532 24.97 -5.44 -10.03
C ILE A 532 25.14 -6.97 -10.00
N LEU A 533 24.81 -7.62 -8.89
CA LEU A 533 24.92 -9.08 -8.75
C LEU A 533 24.12 -9.81 -9.85
N PHE A 534 22.84 -9.45 -10.04
CA PHE A 534 22.02 -10.10 -11.06
C PHE A 534 22.47 -9.77 -12.48
N LYS A 535 23.01 -8.57 -12.74
CA LYS A 535 23.65 -8.24 -14.02
C LYS A 535 24.91 -9.06 -14.25
N CYS A 536 25.76 -9.23 -13.26
CA CYS A 536 26.92 -10.10 -13.34
C CYS A 536 26.51 -11.56 -13.64
N ILE A 537 25.49 -12.08 -12.97
CA ILE A 537 24.95 -13.42 -13.25
C ILE A 537 24.46 -13.53 -14.69
N GLU A 538 23.77 -12.52 -15.23
CA GLU A 538 23.31 -12.53 -16.61
C GLU A 538 24.44 -12.52 -17.63
N VAL A 539 25.47 -11.71 -17.40
CA VAL A 539 26.60 -11.57 -18.32
C VAL A 539 27.55 -12.78 -18.21
N PHE A 540 28.02 -13.10 -17.00
CA PHE A 540 29.05 -14.12 -16.82
C PHE A 540 28.52 -15.55 -16.84
N TYR A 541 27.36 -15.79 -16.20
CA TYR A 541 26.84 -17.16 -16.10
C TYR A 541 25.90 -17.51 -17.28
N LYS A 542 25.01 -16.58 -17.67
CA LYS A 542 24.06 -16.82 -18.79
C LYS A 542 24.59 -16.35 -20.14
N LYS A 543 25.80 -15.80 -20.20
CA LYS A 543 26.49 -15.34 -21.42
C LYS A 543 25.63 -14.36 -22.26
N LYS A 544 24.75 -13.57 -21.63
CA LYS A 544 23.96 -12.55 -22.31
C LYS A 544 24.80 -11.29 -22.53
N LYS A 545 24.55 -10.58 -23.66
CA LYS A 545 25.14 -9.25 -23.86
C LYS A 545 24.64 -8.30 -22.76
N LEU A 546 25.55 -7.48 -22.25
CA LEU A 546 25.20 -6.45 -21.27
C LEU A 546 24.21 -5.47 -21.91
N SER A 547 23.00 -5.46 -21.43
CA SER A 547 21.98 -4.47 -21.77
C SER A 547 21.49 -3.84 -20.47
N LEU A 548 21.37 -2.52 -20.44
CA LEU A 548 20.82 -1.84 -19.25
C LEU A 548 19.30 -1.98 -19.20
N PHE A 549 18.65 -1.93 -20.36
CA PHE A 549 17.19 -1.97 -20.46
C PHE A 549 16.74 -2.74 -21.70
N ILE A 550 15.56 -3.32 -21.66
CA ILE A 550 14.90 -3.92 -22.82
C ILE A 550 14.55 -2.79 -23.80
N PRO A 551 14.89 -2.86 -25.11
CA PRO A 551 14.46 -1.85 -26.08
C PRO A 551 12.94 -1.65 -26.06
N ALA A 552 12.44 -0.44 -26.27
CA ALA A 552 11.00 -0.15 -26.17
C ALA A 552 10.15 -0.97 -27.15
N LYS A 553 10.70 -1.31 -28.31
CA LYS A 553 10.03 -2.15 -29.32
C LYS A 553 9.85 -3.61 -28.88
N ASP A 554 10.76 -4.08 -28.04
CA ASP A 554 10.83 -5.49 -27.59
C ASP A 554 10.14 -5.69 -26.22
N ILE A 555 9.50 -4.66 -25.67
CA ILE A 555 8.77 -4.76 -24.42
C ILE A 555 7.52 -5.63 -24.64
N ASP A 556 7.46 -6.74 -23.92
CA ASP A 556 6.35 -7.68 -24.01
C ASP A 556 5.12 -7.17 -23.24
N VAL A 557 4.09 -6.79 -23.97
CA VAL A 557 2.78 -6.36 -23.45
C VAL A 557 1.65 -7.33 -23.81
N HIS A 558 1.95 -8.38 -24.58
CA HIS A 558 0.96 -9.31 -25.16
C HIS A 558 0.88 -10.65 -24.45
N THR A 559 2.01 -11.18 -23.97
CA THR A 559 2.03 -12.48 -23.26
C THR A 559 1.07 -12.45 -22.07
N ASP A 560 0.32 -13.51 -21.86
CA ASP A 560 -0.71 -13.72 -20.85
C ASP A 560 -2.05 -12.97 -21.08
N LEU A 561 -2.21 -12.12 -22.11
CA LEU A 561 -3.46 -11.39 -22.35
C LEU A 561 -4.63 -12.33 -22.65
N GLU A 562 -4.43 -13.37 -23.46
CA GLU A 562 -5.46 -14.36 -23.82
C GLU A 562 -5.92 -15.13 -22.59
N HIS A 563 -4.97 -15.58 -21.77
CA HIS A 563 -5.26 -16.27 -20.51
C HIS A 563 -6.09 -15.39 -19.57
N ILE A 564 -5.72 -14.11 -19.44
CA ILE A 564 -6.44 -13.14 -18.60
C ILE A 564 -7.82 -12.82 -19.18
N ALA A 565 -7.96 -12.76 -20.50
CA ALA A 565 -9.25 -12.59 -21.16
C ALA A 565 -10.18 -13.79 -20.88
N ALA A 566 -9.66 -15.03 -20.96
CA ALA A 566 -10.41 -16.24 -20.62
C ALA A 566 -10.88 -16.23 -19.16
N ILE A 567 -10.01 -15.86 -18.21
CA ILE A 567 -10.38 -15.72 -16.79
C ILE A 567 -11.48 -14.67 -16.61
N THR A 568 -11.38 -13.53 -17.31
CA THR A 568 -12.37 -12.45 -17.22
C THR A 568 -13.71 -12.93 -17.75
N ALA A 569 -13.75 -13.56 -18.94
CA ALA A 569 -14.96 -14.10 -19.55
C ALA A 569 -15.61 -15.17 -18.66
N ALA A 570 -14.83 -16.10 -18.12
CA ALA A 570 -15.34 -17.15 -17.21
C ALA A 570 -15.95 -16.52 -15.93
N SER A 571 -15.33 -15.48 -15.39
CA SER A 571 -15.82 -14.78 -14.20
C SER A 571 -17.11 -14.00 -14.46
N GLU A 572 -17.26 -13.42 -15.64
CA GLU A 572 -18.47 -12.72 -16.07
C GLU A 572 -19.61 -13.71 -16.34
N ALA A 573 -19.35 -14.84 -16.99
CA ALA A 573 -20.31 -15.92 -17.21
C ALA A 573 -20.83 -16.49 -15.88
N GLN A 574 -19.94 -16.80 -14.94
CA GLN A 574 -20.32 -17.27 -13.61
C GLN A 574 -21.20 -16.27 -12.86
N ARG A 575 -20.95 -14.97 -13.06
CA ARG A 575 -21.72 -13.91 -12.46
C ARG A 575 -23.11 -13.74 -13.08
N ALA A 576 -23.22 -13.93 -14.38
CA ALA A 576 -24.49 -13.87 -15.10
C ALA A 576 -25.41 -15.03 -14.72
N SER A 577 -24.84 -16.22 -14.45
CA SER A 577 -25.59 -17.43 -14.08
C SER A 577 -26.08 -17.46 -12.62
N HIS A 578 -25.54 -16.61 -11.73
CA HIS A 578 -25.92 -16.60 -10.31
C HIS A 578 -26.82 -15.42 -9.99
N GLU A 579 -28.07 -15.66 -9.56
CA GLU A 579 -28.91 -14.66 -8.90
C GLU A 579 -28.24 -14.18 -7.60
N ARG A 580 -27.99 -12.88 -7.50
CA ARG A 580 -27.34 -12.29 -6.34
C ARG A 580 -28.28 -12.17 -5.17
N THR A 581 -27.86 -12.68 -4.03
CA THR A 581 -28.54 -12.43 -2.75
C THR A 581 -28.46 -10.96 -2.36
N LYS A 582 -29.45 -10.46 -1.58
CA LYS A 582 -29.41 -9.07 -1.05
C LYS A 582 -28.10 -8.75 -0.33
N ALA A 583 -27.55 -9.70 0.44
CA ALA A 583 -26.28 -9.54 1.13
C ALA A 583 -25.08 -9.37 0.16
N GLN A 584 -25.08 -10.07 -0.97
CA GLN A 584 -24.05 -9.91 -2.01
C GLN A 584 -24.17 -8.56 -2.72
N LYS A 585 -25.39 -8.05 -2.96
CA LYS A 585 -25.62 -6.72 -3.54
C LYS A 585 -25.11 -5.61 -2.60
N VAL A 586 -25.36 -5.74 -1.29
CA VAL A 586 -24.86 -4.81 -0.27
C VAL A 586 -23.34 -4.87 -0.17
N SER A 587 -22.75 -6.08 -0.18
CA SER A 587 -21.28 -6.24 -0.22
C SER A 587 -20.66 -5.63 -1.46
N ASP A 588 -21.25 -5.82 -2.65
CA ASP A 588 -20.77 -5.24 -3.92
C ASP A 588 -20.93 -3.71 -3.99
N PHE A 589 -21.80 -3.13 -3.16
CA PHE A 589 -22.01 -1.69 -3.04
C PHE A 589 -21.03 -1.07 -2.04
N LEU A 590 -20.79 -1.73 -0.91
CA LEU A 590 -19.88 -1.23 0.14
C LEU A 590 -18.41 -1.43 -0.22
N PHE A 591 -18.12 -2.47 -0.98
CA PHE A 591 -16.78 -2.89 -1.40
C PHE A 591 -16.70 -3.02 -2.93
#